data_513920da8371cc888079eb51d06f0777
#
_entry.id   513920da8371cc888079eb51d06f0777
#
_cell.length_a   1.000
_cell.length_b   1.000
_cell.length_c   1.000
_cell.angle_alpha   90.00
_cell.angle_beta   90.00
_cell.angle_gamma   90.00
#
_symmetry.space_group_name_H-M   'P 1'
#
loop_
_entity.id
_entity.type
_entity.pdbx_description
1 polymer ?
#
loop_
_entity_poly.entity_id
_entity_poly.type
_entity_poly.pdbx_seq_one_letter_code
_entity_poly.pdbx_strand_id
1 'polypeptide(L)' 'EPKAQNVRVGSADLCFITDTVLSDAMKHVEDQGVTIMEGPVKRTGAQGAITSFYFRDPDGNLIEVSTYSNT' A
#
# COMPACT_ATOMS: atom_id res chain seq x y z
N GLU A 1 -5.80 -5.92 20.31
CA GLU A 1 -4.47 -6.35 20.00
C GLU A 1 -4.01 -5.72 18.69
N PRO A 2 -2.75 -5.40 18.57
CA PRO A 2 -2.28 -4.65 17.43
C PRO A 2 -2.29 -5.50 16.17
N LYS A 3 -2.68 -4.88 15.06
CA LYS A 3 -2.48 -5.45 13.76
C LYS A 3 -0.99 -5.44 13.47
N ALA A 4 -0.59 -5.80 12.26
CA ALA A 4 0.82 -5.85 11.91
C ALA A 4 1.57 -4.62 12.41
N GLN A 5 2.60 -4.86 13.20
CA GLN A 5 3.43 -3.78 13.73
C GLN A 5 4.47 -3.35 12.70
N ASN A 6 5.01 -4.31 11.98
CA ASN A 6 6.04 -4.06 10.98
C ASN A 6 5.44 -4.25 9.60
N VAL A 7 5.62 -3.26 8.76
CA VAL A 7 5.12 -3.33 7.39
C VAL A 7 6.13 -4.08 6.54
N ARG A 8 5.68 -5.16 5.92
CA ARG A 8 6.52 -5.96 5.03
C ARG A 8 5.65 -6.80 4.13
N VAL A 9 6.27 -7.48 3.18
CA VAL A 9 5.54 -8.30 2.23
C VAL A 9 4.68 -9.30 2.98
N GLY A 10 3.40 -9.34 2.62
CA GLY A 10 2.47 -10.30 3.20
C GLY A 10 1.92 -9.93 4.55
N SER A 11 2.26 -8.75 5.09
CA SER A 11 1.80 -8.37 6.42
C SER A 11 0.46 -7.64 6.41
N ALA A 12 -0.01 -7.18 5.25
CA ALA A 12 -1.24 -6.40 5.19
C ALA A 12 -2.47 -7.26 5.44
N ASP A 13 -3.46 -6.67 6.08
CA ASP A 13 -4.76 -7.32 6.27
C ASP A 13 -5.55 -7.40 4.97
N LEU A 14 -5.42 -6.34 4.15
CA LEU A 14 -6.09 -6.26 2.85
C LEU A 14 -5.09 -5.75 1.82
N CYS A 15 -5.16 -6.30 0.61
CA CYS A 15 -4.28 -5.91 -0.48
C CYS A 15 -5.12 -5.55 -1.69
N PHE A 16 -4.79 -4.43 -2.33
CA PHE A 16 -5.48 -3.97 -3.53
C PHE A 16 -4.48 -3.72 -4.64
N ILE A 17 -4.83 -4.13 -5.84
CA ILE A 17 -4.02 -3.83 -7.03
C ILE A 17 -4.73 -2.72 -7.78
N THR A 18 -3.99 -1.71 -8.18
CA THR A 18 -4.54 -0.59 -8.94
C THR A 18 -3.78 -0.40 -10.24
N ASP A 19 -4.46 0.14 -11.24
CA ASP A 19 -3.84 0.54 -12.49
C ASP A 19 -3.39 2.00 -12.44
N THR A 20 -3.74 2.70 -11.38
CA THR A 20 -3.40 4.11 -11.22
C THR A 20 -1.92 4.24 -10.91
N VAL A 21 -1.28 5.29 -11.41
CA VAL A 21 0.09 5.63 -11.03
C VAL A 21 0.13 5.76 -9.51
N LEU A 22 1.11 5.10 -8.90
CA LEU A 22 1.11 4.96 -7.44
C LEU A 22 1.17 6.31 -6.73
N SER A 23 1.93 7.27 -7.25
CA SER A 23 2.00 8.59 -6.62
C SER A 23 0.64 9.27 -6.60
N ASP A 24 -0.18 9.05 -7.64
CA ASP A 24 -1.53 9.60 -7.67
C ASP A 24 -2.43 8.91 -6.65
N ALA A 25 -2.27 7.60 -6.52
CA ALA A 25 -3.04 6.84 -5.53
C ALA A 25 -2.68 7.28 -4.12
N MET A 26 -1.40 7.48 -3.85
CA MET A 26 -0.93 7.96 -2.55
C MET A 26 -1.49 9.34 -2.25
N LYS A 27 -1.46 10.24 -3.23
CA LYS A 27 -2.01 11.58 -3.04
C LYS A 27 -3.51 11.51 -2.74
N HIS A 28 -4.22 10.65 -3.44
CA HIS A 28 -5.66 10.49 -3.20
C HIS A 28 -5.92 10.07 -1.76
N VAL A 29 -5.17 9.10 -1.27
CA VAL A 29 -5.32 8.60 0.10
C VAL A 29 -5.02 9.72 1.10
N GLU A 30 -3.94 10.46 0.86
CA GLU A 30 -3.57 11.55 1.75
C GLU A 30 -4.60 12.67 1.74
N ASP A 31 -5.21 12.92 0.59
CA ASP A 31 -6.26 13.93 0.48
C ASP A 31 -7.49 13.56 1.30
N GLN A 32 -7.66 12.28 1.61
CA GLN A 32 -8.75 11.80 2.47
C GLN A 32 -8.41 11.92 3.95
N GLY A 33 -7.26 12.45 4.27
CA GLY A 33 -6.84 12.63 5.66
C GLY A 33 -6.13 11.42 6.23
N VAL A 34 -5.70 10.49 5.38
CA VAL A 34 -5.03 9.26 5.82
C VAL A 34 -3.53 9.44 5.73
N THR A 35 -2.81 8.98 6.74
CA THR A 35 -1.35 9.04 6.76
C THR A 35 -0.78 7.76 6.15
N ILE A 36 0.11 7.95 5.17
CA ILE A 36 0.84 6.82 4.58
C ILE A 36 1.89 6.37 5.59
N MET A 37 1.89 5.09 5.90
CA MET A 37 2.84 4.53 6.86
C MET A 37 4.16 4.17 6.22
N GLU A 38 4.11 3.67 5.00
CA GLU A 38 5.29 3.15 4.33
C GLU A 38 5.05 3.23 2.84
N GLY A 39 6.07 3.55 2.08
CA GLY A 39 6.03 3.51 0.63
C GLY A 39 6.37 4.83 -0.04
N PRO A 40 6.61 4.81 -1.32
CA PRO A 40 6.49 3.63 -2.19
C PRO A 40 7.65 2.66 -1.99
N VAL A 41 7.35 1.37 -2.00
CA VAL A 41 8.34 0.31 -1.81
C VAL A 41 8.25 -0.62 -3.01
N LYS A 42 9.39 -0.93 -3.62
CA LYS A 42 9.43 -1.85 -4.74
C LYS A 42 9.66 -3.27 -4.25
N ARG A 43 8.96 -4.19 -4.88
CA ARG A 43 9.07 -5.61 -4.55
C ARG A 43 8.97 -6.43 -5.81
N THR A 44 9.24 -7.73 -5.70
CA THR A 44 9.02 -8.67 -6.77
C THR A 44 7.70 -9.39 -6.50
N GLY A 45 6.74 -9.19 -7.38
CA GLY A 45 5.45 -9.87 -7.29
C GLY A 45 5.39 -11.04 -8.24
N ALA A 46 4.25 -11.73 -8.26
CA ALA A 46 4.05 -12.90 -9.09
C ALA A 46 4.17 -12.59 -10.57
N GLN A 47 3.84 -11.39 -10.97
CA GLN A 47 3.86 -10.99 -12.38
C GLN A 47 4.99 -10.00 -12.68
N GLY A 48 5.99 -9.93 -11.82
CA GLY A 48 7.13 -9.06 -12.02
C GLY A 48 7.24 -8.01 -10.92
N ALA A 49 7.91 -6.89 -11.24
CA ALA A 49 8.12 -5.84 -10.25
C ALA A 49 6.80 -5.18 -9.88
N ILE A 50 6.61 -4.95 -8.62
CA ILE A 50 5.41 -4.31 -8.09
C ILE A 50 5.85 -3.22 -7.11
N THR A 51 5.13 -2.12 -7.08
CA THR A 51 5.40 -1.03 -6.15
C THR A 51 4.18 -0.86 -5.27
N SER A 52 4.40 -0.68 -3.97
CA SER A 52 3.33 -0.69 -2.98
C SER A 52 3.46 0.45 -2.00
N PHE A 53 2.34 0.84 -1.41
CA PHE A 53 2.36 1.67 -0.20
C PHE A 53 1.34 1.12 0.79
N TYR A 54 1.48 1.56 2.04
CA TYR A 54 0.71 1.00 3.15
C TYR A 54 0.13 2.11 4.01
N PHE A 55 -1.08 1.88 4.50
CA PHE A 55 -1.71 2.79 5.46
C PHE A 55 -2.70 1.99 6.31
N ARG A 56 -3.21 2.62 7.37
CA ARG A 56 -4.24 2.01 8.20
C ARG A 56 -5.58 2.64 7.89
N ASP A 57 -6.62 1.80 7.79
CA ASP A 57 -7.97 2.32 7.64
C ASP A 57 -8.50 2.73 9.02
N PRO A 58 -9.72 3.32 9.09
CA PRO A 58 -10.27 3.75 10.37
C PRO A 58 -10.45 2.63 11.38
N ASP A 59 -10.59 1.41 10.91
CA ASP A 59 -10.76 0.25 11.79
C ASP A 59 -9.43 -0.35 12.22
N GLY A 60 -8.32 0.25 11.79
CA GLY A 60 -7.00 -0.23 12.16
C GLY A 60 -6.44 -1.32 11.27
N ASN A 61 -7.11 -1.67 10.20
CA ASN A 61 -6.60 -2.67 9.26
C ASN A 61 -5.43 -2.10 8.48
N LEU A 62 -4.41 -2.91 8.31
CA LEU A 62 -3.26 -2.53 7.48
C LEU A 62 -3.63 -2.79 6.02
N ILE A 63 -3.58 -1.73 5.23
CA ILE A 63 -3.97 -1.79 3.82
C ILE A 63 -2.73 -1.63 2.96
N GLU A 64 -2.60 -2.52 1.99
CA GLU A 64 -1.54 -2.41 0.98
C GLU A 64 -2.19 -2.07 -0.35
N VAL A 65 -1.68 -1.06 -1.03
CA VAL A 65 -2.09 -0.71 -2.39
C VAL A 65 -0.88 -0.85 -3.28
N SER A 66 -1.02 -1.57 -4.37
CA SER A 66 0.11 -1.93 -5.21
C SER A 66 -0.22 -1.73 -6.68
N THR A 67 0.82 -1.50 -7.46
CA THR A 67 0.68 -1.43 -8.92
C THR A 67 1.85 -2.14 -9.56
N TYR A 68 1.57 -2.82 -10.66
CA TYR A 68 2.62 -3.44 -11.48
C TYR A 68 3.19 -2.48 -12.50
N SER A 69 2.54 -1.32 -12.67
CA SER A 69 3.06 -0.35 -13.63
C SER A 69 4.32 0.31 -13.10
N ASN A 70 5.10 0.86 -13.99
CA ASN A 70 6.33 1.55 -13.63
C ASN A 70 6.02 2.98 -13.28
N THR A 71 5.99 3.27 -12.04
CA THR A 71 5.68 4.62 -11.59
C THR A 71 6.83 5.20 -10.82
#